data_a31610703dcd63baff161a56c7ce7d0e
#
_entry.id   a31610703dcd63baff161a56c7ce7d0e
#
_cell.length_a   1.000
_cell.length_b   1.000
_cell.length_c   1.000
_cell.angle_alpha   90.00
_cell.angle_beta   90.00
_cell.angle_gamma   90.00
#
_symmetry.space_group_name_H-M   'P 1'
#
loop_
_entity.id
_entity.type
_entity.pdbx_description
1 polymer ?
#
loop_
_entity_poly.entity_id
_entity_poly.type
_entity_poly.pdbx_seq_one_letter_code
_entity_poly.pdbx_strand_id
1 'polypeptide(L)'
;MAGRHSNGGRRWALRTLALRAALSLASLLPACGREPVAPATPAAGGWQEFEGSWGAAGRRKELHLGADRQVAVVEVSGSLLLSGPSRPALGFRGEAITFADERTGLVGRAVWTDERGDQVFSELAAASVRPEARITGTFVGGTGRFAGATGEYEFGWQYLIESDDGTVQGHTTGLRGRVRLGGEAPTGEDAGR
;
A
#
# COMPACT_ATOMS: atom_id res chain seq x y z
N MET A 1 -36.59 43.11 -30.78
CA MET A 1 -37.76 42.22 -30.83
C MET A 1 -37.68 41.33 -29.61
N ALA A 2 -38.21 41.65 -28.48
CA ALA A 2 -39.58 41.83 -27.96
C ALA A 2 -40.34 40.50 -27.95
N GLY A 3 -40.57 39.97 -26.76
CA GLY A 3 -41.45 38.82 -26.51
C GLY A 3 -41.52 38.48 -25.03
N ARG A 4 -42.20 39.30 -24.22
CA ARG A 4 -42.73 39.08 -22.87
C ARG A 4 -43.97 38.20 -22.95
N HIS A 5 -44.22 37.36 -21.92
CA HIS A 5 -45.52 37.10 -21.28
C HIS A 5 -45.25 36.16 -20.11
N SER A 6 -45.39 36.52 -18.85
CA SER A 6 -46.55 37.02 -18.04
C SER A 6 -47.56 35.93 -17.69
N ASN A 7 -47.63 35.74 -16.38
CA ASN A 7 -48.79 35.53 -15.55
C ASN A 7 -49.28 34.12 -15.20
N GLY A 8 -49.53 33.96 -13.92
CA GLY A 8 -50.70 33.31 -13.40
C GLY A 8 -50.58 32.69 -12.04
N GLY A 9 -50.68 33.49 -11.01
CA GLY A 9 -50.90 33.02 -9.64
C GLY A 9 -52.31 32.49 -9.43
N ARG A 10 -52.48 31.58 -8.49
CA ARG A 10 -53.72 31.41 -7.73
C ARG A 10 -53.43 30.82 -6.35
N ARG A 11 -53.73 31.65 -5.37
CA ARG A 11 -53.96 31.31 -3.94
C ARG A 11 -55.29 30.61 -3.82
N TRP A 12 -55.40 29.59 -2.97
CA TRP A 12 -56.60 29.14 -2.23
C TRP A 12 -56.06 28.37 -1.03
N ALA A 13 -56.10 28.88 0.15
CA ALA A 13 -57.12 29.03 1.19
C ALA A 13 -57.59 27.70 1.84
N LEU A 14 -57.11 27.52 3.08
CA LEU A 14 -57.73 26.98 4.28
C LEU A 14 -58.96 26.05 4.16
N ARG A 15 -58.83 24.86 4.81
CA ARG A 15 -59.91 24.32 5.70
C ARG A 15 -59.38 23.12 6.50
N THR A 16 -59.17 23.31 7.79
CA THR A 16 -59.87 22.77 8.98
C THR A 16 -59.95 21.25 9.18
N LEU A 17 -59.35 20.84 10.32
CA LEU A 17 -59.73 19.81 11.31
C LEU A 17 -60.30 18.47 10.84
N ALA A 18 -59.58 17.39 11.23
CA ALA A 18 -60.20 16.24 11.90
C ALA A 18 -59.16 15.43 12.65
N LEU A 19 -59.30 15.40 13.93
CA LEU A 19 -58.71 14.58 14.98
C LEU A 19 -59.04 13.09 14.73
N ARG A 20 -58.04 12.22 14.53
CA ARG A 20 -58.20 10.77 14.73
C ARG A 20 -56.96 10.20 15.35
N ALA A 21 -57.09 9.84 16.61
CA ALA A 21 -56.15 8.98 17.32
C ALA A 21 -56.07 7.61 16.63
N ALA A 22 -54.87 7.19 16.24
CA ALA A 22 -54.60 5.83 15.85
C ALA A 22 -53.36 5.32 16.62
N LEU A 23 -53.61 4.30 17.43
CA LEU A 23 -52.60 3.54 18.20
C LEU A 23 -51.41 3.15 17.32
N SER A 24 -50.26 3.67 17.67
CA SER A 24 -49.00 3.19 17.08
C SER A 24 -48.53 1.97 17.85
N LEU A 25 -48.71 0.80 17.26
CA LEU A 25 -48.04 -0.45 17.66
C LEU A 25 -46.55 -0.29 17.34
N ALA A 26 -45.76 -0.01 18.36
CA ALA A 26 -44.31 0.02 18.24
C ALA A 26 -43.77 -1.40 18.01
N SER A 27 -43.47 -1.71 16.77
CA SER A 27 -42.73 -2.93 16.39
C SER A 27 -41.28 -2.78 16.86
N LEU A 28 -40.94 -3.42 17.98
CA LEU A 28 -39.58 -3.66 18.44
C LEU A 28 -38.89 -4.65 17.46
N LEU A 29 -38.27 -4.14 16.43
CA LEU A 29 -37.32 -4.91 15.65
C LEU A 29 -35.99 -4.95 16.44
N PRO A 30 -35.43 -6.12 16.77
CA PRO A 30 -34.09 -6.19 17.31
C PRO A 30 -33.13 -5.77 16.18
N ALA A 31 -32.57 -4.55 16.30
CA ALA A 31 -31.42 -4.16 15.51
C ALA A 31 -30.27 -5.08 15.90
N CYS A 32 -29.98 -6.08 15.07
CA CYS A 32 -28.70 -6.78 15.10
C CYS A 32 -27.61 -5.75 14.75
N GLY A 33 -27.22 -5.01 15.76
CA GLY A 33 -26.03 -4.18 15.71
C GLY A 33 -24.82 -5.08 15.52
N ARG A 34 -24.37 -5.18 14.29
CA ARG A 34 -23.04 -5.70 14.01
C ARG A 34 -22.10 -4.64 14.54
N GLU A 35 -21.58 -4.82 15.76
CA GLU A 35 -20.51 -3.98 16.27
C GLU A 35 -19.39 -4.01 15.24
N PRO A 36 -18.86 -2.86 14.80
CA PRO A 36 -17.67 -2.84 13.97
C PRO A 36 -16.56 -3.48 14.81
N VAL A 37 -16.13 -4.68 14.40
CA VAL A 37 -14.94 -5.32 14.97
C VAL A 37 -13.79 -4.35 14.73
N ALA A 38 -13.36 -3.67 15.79
CA ALA A 38 -12.16 -2.86 15.75
C ALA A 38 -11.01 -3.75 15.26
N PRO A 39 -10.20 -3.29 14.29
CA PRO A 39 -9.04 -4.07 13.85
C PRO A 39 -8.19 -4.37 15.09
N ALA A 40 -7.95 -5.66 15.34
CA ALA A 40 -7.13 -6.09 16.46
C ALA A 40 -5.76 -5.41 16.33
N THR A 41 -5.40 -4.61 17.32
CA THR A 41 -4.05 -4.04 17.42
C THR A 41 -3.09 -5.22 17.54
N PRO A 42 -2.15 -5.41 16.59
CA PRO A 42 -1.20 -6.52 16.70
C PRO A 42 -0.45 -6.43 18.02
N ALA A 43 -0.32 -7.55 18.72
CA ALA A 43 0.47 -7.61 19.94
C ALA A 43 1.90 -7.14 19.62
N ALA A 44 2.43 -6.19 20.41
CA ALA A 44 3.78 -5.69 20.24
C ALA A 44 4.78 -6.87 20.21
N GLY A 45 5.58 -6.99 19.13
CA GLY A 45 6.58 -8.04 18.95
C GLY A 45 6.11 -9.32 18.26
N GLY A 46 4.84 -9.43 17.83
CA GLY A 46 4.34 -10.53 17.02
C GLY A 46 4.71 -10.41 15.53
N TRP A 47 4.72 -11.55 14.81
CA TRP A 47 4.81 -11.57 13.35
C TRP A 47 3.51 -11.02 12.74
N GLN A 48 3.66 -10.16 11.78
CA GLN A 48 2.57 -9.59 10.98
C GLN A 48 2.71 -10.10 9.55
N GLU A 49 1.79 -10.94 9.14
CA GLU A 49 1.75 -11.46 7.78
C GLU A 49 0.98 -10.48 6.87
N PHE A 50 1.43 -10.35 5.64
CA PHE A 50 0.81 -9.50 4.66
C PHE A 50 0.94 -10.07 3.25
N GLU A 51 0.00 -9.69 2.41
CA GLU A 51 0.07 -9.76 0.97
C GLU A 51 0.01 -8.35 0.41
N GLY A 52 0.28 -8.18 -0.89
CA GLY A 52 0.20 -6.85 -1.45
C GLY A 52 0.38 -6.81 -2.96
N SER A 53 0.33 -5.58 -3.44
CA SER A 53 0.65 -5.24 -4.82
C SER A 53 1.44 -3.94 -4.85
N TRP A 54 2.45 -3.90 -5.70
CA TRP A 54 3.26 -2.72 -5.94
C TRP A 54 3.30 -2.44 -7.43
N GLY A 55 2.75 -1.31 -7.85
CA GLY A 55 2.88 -0.79 -9.20
C GLY A 55 3.87 0.36 -9.19
N ALA A 56 4.88 0.30 -10.08
CA ALA A 56 5.91 1.32 -10.12
C ALA A 56 6.38 1.60 -11.55
N ALA A 57 6.91 2.81 -11.73
CA ALA A 57 7.54 3.27 -12.96
C ALA A 57 8.93 3.86 -12.65
N GLY A 58 9.79 3.88 -13.65
CA GLY A 58 11.13 4.41 -13.46
C GLY A 58 12.00 4.28 -14.69
N ARG A 59 13.29 4.05 -14.45
CA ARG A 59 14.28 3.94 -15.52
C ARG A 59 15.13 2.70 -15.38
N ARG A 60 15.48 2.14 -16.54
CA ARG A 60 16.44 1.05 -16.71
C ARG A 60 17.59 1.54 -17.58
N LYS A 61 18.80 1.30 -17.14
CA LYS A 61 20.01 1.53 -17.92
C LYS A 61 20.74 0.21 -18.08
N GLU A 62 20.98 -0.16 -19.32
CA GLU A 62 21.66 -1.42 -19.67
C GLU A 62 23.08 -1.18 -20.17
N LEU A 63 23.95 -2.13 -19.91
CA LEU A 63 25.29 -2.22 -20.46
C LEU A 63 25.53 -3.62 -20.98
N HIS A 64 26.01 -3.71 -22.20
CA HIS A 64 26.44 -4.95 -22.81
C HIS A 64 27.94 -5.16 -22.50
N LEU A 65 28.23 -6.27 -21.87
CA LEU A 65 29.60 -6.68 -21.52
C LEU A 65 30.06 -7.80 -22.46
N GLY A 66 30.39 -7.41 -23.71
CA GLY A 66 30.65 -8.34 -24.79
C GLY A 66 29.40 -8.86 -25.47
N ALA A 67 29.48 -10.03 -26.14
CA ALA A 67 28.38 -10.56 -26.92
C ALA A 67 27.29 -11.27 -26.10
N ASP A 68 27.66 -11.80 -24.92
CA ASP A 68 26.86 -12.79 -24.21
C ASP A 68 26.53 -12.40 -22.77
N ARG A 69 26.71 -11.13 -22.39
CA ARG A 69 26.43 -10.68 -21.02
C ARG A 69 25.84 -9.29 -21.00
N GLN A 70 24.71 -9.17 -20.34
CA GLN A 70 24.05 -7.92 -20.10
C GLN A 70 23.93 -7.66 -18.59
N VAL A 71 24.10 -6.41 -18.22
CA VAL A 71 23.84 -5.93 -16.86
C VAL A 71 22.93 -4.71 -16.94
N ALA A 72 22.11 -4.53 -15.92
CA ALA A 72 21.19 -3.40 -15.86
C ALA A 72 21.13 -2.79 -14.45
N VAL A 73 20.97 -1.48 -14.39
CA VAL A 73 20.52 -0.77 -13.20
C VAL A 73 19.07 -0.36 -13.43
N VAL A 74 18.21 -0.66 -12.47
CA VAL A 74 16.80 -0.28 -12.51
C VAL A 74 16.48 0.53 -11.28
N GLU A 75 15.89 1.70 -11.48
CA GLU A 75 15.34 2.57 -10.46
C GLU A 75 13.85 2.69 -10.69
N VAL A 76 13.02 2.36 -9.70
CA VAL A 76 11.57 2.44 -9.78
C VAL A 76 10.96 3.02 -8.52
N SER A 77 9.86 3.73 -8.68
CA SER A 77 9.08 4.31 -7.59
C SER A 77 7.58 4.18 -7.90
N GLY A 78 6.78 3.91 -6.89
CA GLY A 78 5.34 3.80 -7.08
C GLY A 78 4.56 3.43 -5.83
N SER A 79 3.28 3.11 -6.01
CA SER A 79 2.36 2.83 -4.91
C SER A 79 2.39 1.35 -4.55
N LEU A 80 2.62 1.08 -3.28
CA LEU A 80 2.56 -0.25 -2.67
C LEU A 80 1.36 -0.31 -1.74
N LEU A 81 0.46 -1.25 -1.97
CA LEU A 81 -0.71 -1.51 -1.13
C LEU A 81 -0.56 -2.87 -0.47
N LEU A 82 -0.75 -2.93 0.85
CA LEU A 82 -0.73 -4.16 1.60
C LEU A 82 -2.13 -4.58 2.01
N SER A 83 -2.36 -5.87 2.06
CA SER A 83 -3.58 -6.53 2.50
C SER A 83 -3.27 -7.58 3.58
N GLY A 84 -4.32 -8.13 4.18
CA GLY A 84 -4.21 -9.07 5.28
C GLY A 84 -4.61 -8.45 6.63
N PRO A 85 -5.06 -9.29 7.57
CA PRO A 85 -5.61 -8.83 8.86
C PRO A 85 -4.55 -8.23 9.78
N SER A 86 -3.30 -8.65 9.65
CA SER A 86 -2.17 -8.23 10.48
C SER A 86 -1.15 -7.34 9.77
N ARG A 87 -1.49 -6.82 8.56
CA ARG A 87 -0.58 -5.97 7.81
C ARG A 87 -0.06 -4.78 8.62
N PRO A 88 1.22 -4.38 8.45
CA PRO A 88 1.85 -3.31 9.24
C PRO A 88 1.31 -1.91 8.90
N ALA A 89 0.84 -1.72 7.67
CA ALA A 89 0.18 -0.52 7.19
C ALA A 89 -0.68 -0.83 5.97
N LEU A 90 -1.53 0.11 5.55
CA LEU A 90 -2.37 -0.06 4.35
C LEU A 90 -1.58 0.20 3.08
N GLY A 91 -0.79 1.28 3.05
CA GLY A 91 -0.10 1.72 1.85
C GLY A 91 1.22 2.40 2.15
N PHE A 92 2.08 2.34 1.14
CA PHE A 92 3.39 2.95 1.15
C PHE A 92 3.69 3.55 -0.24
N ARG A 93 4.57 4.52 -0.26
CA ARG A 93 5.38 4.80 -1.42
C ARG A 93 6.57 3.86 -1.41
N GLY A 94 6.66 2.97 -2.38
CA GLY A 94 7.77 2.04 -2.55
C GLY A 94 8.78 2.60 -3.56
N GLU A 95 10.06 2.56 -3.21
CA GLU A 95 11.19 2.96 -4.06
C GLU A 95 12.22 1.86 -4.03
N ALA A 96 12.80 1.53 -5.18
CA ALA A 96 13.85 0.54 -5.25
C ALA A 96 14.92 0.90 -6.29
N ILE A 97 16.17 0.56 -5.98
CA ILE A 97 17.28 0.58 -6.90
C ILE A 97 17.87 -0.83 -6.89
N THR A 98 18.02 -1.42 -8.09
CA THR A 98 18.56 -2.77 -8.26
C THR A 98 19.65 -2.79 -9.30
N PHE A 99 20.62 -3.69 -9.11
CA PHE A 99 21.59 -4.10 -10.11
C PHE A 99 21.27 -5.54 -10.50
N ALA A 100 21.07 -5.77 -11.77
CA ALA A 100 20.74 -7.05 -12.37
C ALA A 100 21.88 -7.49 -13.29
N ASP A 101 22.29 -8.74 -13.18
CA ASP A 101 23.33 -9.35 -14.00
C ASP A 101 22.91 -10.78 -14.35
N GLU A 102 22.89 -11.14 -15.61
CA GLU A 102 22.47 -12.47 -16.08
C GLU A 102 23.24 -13.62 -15.46
N ARG A 103 24.46 -13.40 -15.00
CA ARG A 103 25.32 -14.43 -14.39
C ARG A 103 25.18 -14.54 -12.89
N THR A 104 24.93 -13.42 -12.20
CA THR A 104 24.95 -13.37 -10.74
C THR A 104 23.60 -13.10 -10.12
N GLY A 105 22.60 -12.82 -10.93
CA GLY A 105 21.24 -12.52 -10.49
C GLY A 105 21.03 -11.03 -10.19
N LEU A 106 20.17 -10.72 -9.22
CA LEU A 106 19.78 -9.37 -8.87
C LEU A 106 20.13 -9.09 -7.41
N VAL A 107 20.65 -7.89 -7.15
CA VAL A 107 20.82 -7.31 -5.82
C VAL A 107 20.29 -5.88 -5.81
N GLY A 108 19.81 -5.40 -4.66
CA GLY A 108 19.29 -4.04 -4.57
C GLY A 108 18.92 -3.60 -3.16
N ARG A 109 18.31 -2.43 -3.11
CA ARG A 109 17.76 -1.84 -1.89
C ARG A 109 16.38 -1.27 -2.19
N ALA A 110 15.49 -1.37 -1.21
CA ALA A 110 14.19 -0.74 -1.29
C ALA A 110 13.87 0.03 0.01
N VAL A 111 13.09 1.07 -0.16
CA VAL A 111 12.54 1.90 0.92
C VAL A 111 11.04 1.97 0.71
N TRP A 112 10.28 1.66 1.75
CA TRP A 112 8.83 1.86 1.78
C TRP A 112 8.53 2.97 2.78
N THR A 113 7.92 4.04 2.33
CA THR A 113 7.56 5.21 3.15
C THR A 113 6.04 5.26 3.29
N ASP A 114 5.54 5.29 4.52
CA ASP A 114 4.11 5.36 4.79
C ASP A 114 3.56 6.79 4.76
N GLU A 115 2.27 6.95 5.04
CA GLU A 115 1.57 8.24 5.07
C GLU A 115 2.07 9.23 6.15
N ARG A 116 2.83 8.75 7.13
CA ARG A 116 3.42 9.56 8.22
C ARG A 116 4.86 9.94 7.94
N GLY A 117 5.46 9.37 6.89
CA GLY A 117 6.86 9.53 6.57
C GLY A 117 7.76 8.53 7.28
N ASP A 118 7.21 7.57 8.04
CA ASP A 118 7.98 6.48 8.63
C ASP A 118 8.41 5.50 7.53
N GLN A 119 9.64 5.00 7.63
CA GLN A 119 10.26 4.21 6.58
C GLN A 119 10.62 2.81 7.06
N VAL A 120 10.53 1.83 6.17
CA VAL A 120 11.12 0.51 6.34
C VAL A 120 12.12 0.26 5.21
N PHE A 121 13.26 -0.31 5.55
CA PHE A 121 14.38 -0.57 4.65
C PHE A 121 14.51 -2.04 4.38
N SER A 122 14.84 -2.40 3.13
CA SER A 122 15.10 -3.79 2.77
C SER A 122 16.23 -3.96 1.78
N GLU A 123 16.89 -5.11 1.89
CA GLU A 123 17.79 -5.66 0.90
C GLU A 123 17.01 -6.52 -0.07
N LEU A 124 17.29 -6.39 -1.37
CA LEU A 124 16.67 -7.18 -2.43
C LEU A 124 17.69 -8.14 -3.03
N ALA A 125 17.26 -9.38 -3.29
CA ALA A 125 18.08 -10.37 -3.96
C ALA A 125 17.22 -11.32 -4.81
N ALA A 126 17.78 -11.78 -5.95
CA ALA A 126 17.25 -12.91 -6.70
C ALA A 126 18.42 -13.68 -7.34
N ALA A 127 18.31 -15.00 -7.39
CA ALA A 127 19.36 -15.86 -7.96
C ALA A 127 19.47 -15.74 -9.48
N SER A 128 18.46 -15.22 -10.16
CA SER A 128 18.46 -14.99 -11.60
C SER A 128 17.65 -13.75 -11.96
N VAL A 129 17.81 -13.26 -13.19
CA VAL A 129 17.06 -12.13 -13.76
C VAL A 129 15.96 -12.56 -14.73
N ARG A 130 15.61 -13.84 -14.76
CA ARG A 130 14.57 -14.38 -15.64
C ARG A 130 13.19 -13.88 -15.21
N PRO A 131 12.22 -13.77 -16.13
CA PRO A 131 10.88 -13.26 -15.80
C PRO A 131 10.15 -14.03 -14.70
N GLU A 132 10.41 -15.32 -14.57
CA GLU A 132 9.83 -16.19 -13.53
C GLU A 132 10.55 -16.13 -12.18
N ALA A 133 11.69 -15.44 -12.11
CA ALA A 133 12.47 -15.36 -10.88
C ALA A 133 11.70 -14.64 -9.77
N ARG A 134 11.82 -15.19 -8.57
CA ARG A 134 11.32 -14.52 -7.36
C ARG A 134 12.39 -13.61 -6.79
N ILE A 135 12.00 -12.41 -6.48
CA ILE A 135 12.85 -11.45 -5.77
C ILE A 135 12.48 -11.57 -4.29
N THR A 136 13.47 -11.79 -3.45
CA THR A 136 13.32 -11.78 -1.99
C THR A 136 13.76 -10.43 -1.45
N GLY A 137 12.94 -9.84 -0.59
CA GLY A 137 13.28 -8.66 0.20
C GLY A 137 13.48 -9.07 1.67
N THR A 138 14.58 -8.66 2.26
CA THR A 138 14.86 -8.84 3.70
C THR A 138 14.80 -7.49 4.39
N PHE A 139 13.92 -7.33 5.37
CA PHE A 139 13.85 -6.10 6.16
C PHE A 139 15.08 -5.97 7.07
N VAL A 140 15.75 -4.83 6.97
CA VAL A 140 17.00 -4.53 7.68
C VAL A 140 16.87 -3.36 8.65
N GLY A 141 15.65 -2.93 8.94
CA GLY A 141 15.34 -1.84 9.84
C GLY A 141 14.35 -0.84 9.27
N GLY A 142 14.25 0.30 9.94
CA GLY A 142 13.35 1.37 9.56
C GLY A 142 13.43 2.57 10.48
N THR A 143 12.53 3.53 10.31
CA THR A 143 12.37 4.72 11.15
C THR A 143 11.00 4.74 11.83
N GLY A 144 10.82 5.58 12.83
CA GLY A 144 9.55 5.75 13.52
C GLY A 144 8.96 4.41 13.99
N ARG A 145 7.72 4.13 13.63
CA ARG A 145 7.03 2.88 14.00
C ARG A 145 7.64 1.60 13.40
N PHE A 146 8.53 1.73 12.41
CA PHE A 146 9.25 0.62 11.80
C PHE A 146 10.68 0.46 12.30
N ALA A 147 11.09 1.23 13.33
CA ALA A 147 12.41 1.09 13.95
C ALA A 147 12.63 -0.36 14.38
N GLY A 148 13.78 -0.94 14.00
CA GLY A 148 14.11 -2.33 14.31
C GLY A 148 13.24 -3.37 13.57
N ALA A 149 12.53 -3.00 12.51
CA ALA A 149 11.77 -3.94 11.68
C ALA A 149 12.68 -5.04 11.12
N THR A 150 12.22 -6.29 11.23
CA THR A 150 12.88 -7.49 10.69
C THR A 150 11.85 -8.37 10.00
N GLY A 151 12.30 -9.22 9.09
CA GLY A 151 11.42 -10.14 8.37
C GLY A 151 11.78 -10.22 6.90
N GLU A 152 10.88 -10.79 6.13
CA GLU A 152 11.12 -11.10 4.72
C GLU A 152 9.84 -11.03 3.91
N TYR A 153 9.98 -10.78 2.62
CA TYR A 153 8.91 -10.84 1.63
C TYR A 153 9.45 -11.33 0.29
N GLU A 154 8.56 -11.80 -0.55
CA GLU A 154 8.90 -12.23 -1.90
C GLU A 154 7.88 -11.75 -2.91
N PHE A 155 8.32 -11.56 -4.15
CA PHE A 155 7.47 -11.19 -5.27
C PHE A 155 8.10 -11.56 -6.60
N GLY A 156 7.28 -11.72 -7.66
CA GLY A 156 7.74 -11.64 -9.04
C GLY A 156 7.59 -10.21 -9.54
N TRP A 157 8.41 -9.80 -10.50
CA TRP A 157 8.26 -8.53 -11.19
C TRP A 157 7.84 -8.76 -12.62
N GLN A 158 6.82 -8.04 -13.07
CA GLN A 158 6.34 -8.08 -14.46
C GLN A 158 6.39 -6.69 -15.06
N TYR A 159 7.17 -6.54 -16.12
CA TYR A 159 7.15 -5.32 -16.92
C TYR A 159 5.87 -5.23 -17.74
N LEU A 160 5.25 -4.06 -17.76
CA LEU A 160 4.11 -3.69 -18.60
C LEU A 160 4.54 -2.81 -19.76
N ILE A 161 5.55 -1.96 -19.53
CA ILE A 161 6.13 -1.06 -20.50
C ILE A 161 7.65 -1.15 -20.36
N GLU A 162 8.32 -1.34 -21.47
CA GLU A 162 9.76 -1.19 -21.65
C GLU A 162 9.98 -0.39 -22.92
N SER A 163 10.55 0.79 -22.80
CA SER A 163 10.78 1.70 -23.93
C SER A 163 12.27 1.84 -24.24
N ASP A 164 12.59 2.12 -25.49
CA ASP A 164 13.99 2.26 -25.97
C ASP A 164 14.77 3.38 -25.28
N ASP A 165 14.07 4.37 -24.70
CA ASP A 165 14.66 5.46 -23.91
C ASP A 165 15.01 5.03 -22.47
N GLY A 166 14.79 3.76 -22.13
CA GLY A 166 15.00 3.19 -20.82
C GLY A 166 13.86 3.44 -19.82
N THR A 167 12.74 4.02 -20.24
CA THR A 167 11.56 4.15 -19.40
C THR A 167 10.94 2.77 -19.18
N VAL A 168 10.65 2.43 -17.92
CA VAL A 168 10.03 1.15 -17.55
C VAL A 168 8.85 1.39 -16.63
N GLN A 169 7.84 0.53 -16.77
CA GLN A 169 6.72 0.43 -15.84
C GLN A 169 6.39 -1.04 -15.62
N GLY A 170 6.05 -1.39 -14.39
CA GLY A 170 5.69 -2.76 -14.06
C GLY A 170 4.95 -2.87 -12.73
N HIS A 171 4.65 -4.10 -12.38
CA HIS A 171 4.00 -4.41 -11.10
C HIS A 171 4.51 -5.74 -10.53
N THR A 172 4.28 -5.91 -9.24
CA THR A 172 4.58 -7.16 -8.56
C THR A 172 3.48 -8.19 -8.79
N THR A 173 3.89 -9.46 -8.87
CA THR A 173 3.01 -10.62 -8.85
C THR A 173 3.28 -11.44 -7.60
N GLY A 174 2.18 -11.81 -6.86
CA GLY A 174 2.27 -12.65 -5.68
C GLY A 174 3.18 -12.09 -4.58
N LEU A 175 3.09 -10.77 -4.34
CA LEU A 175 3.77 -10.14 -3.21
C LEU A 175 3.18 -10.67 -1.91
N ARG A 176 4.01 -11.25 -1.07
CA ARG A 176 3.65 -11.74 0.27
C ARG A 176 4.86 -11.72 1.19
N GLY A 177 4.63 -11.59 2.46
CA GLY A 177 5.70 -11.56 3.44
C GLY A 177 5.22 -11.54 4.86
N ARG A 178 6.20 -11.42 5.76
CA ARG A 178 5.98 -11.24 7.18
C ARG A 178 7.00 -10.24 7.74
N VAL A 179 6.57 -9.45 8.67
CA VAL A 179 7.39 -8.48 9.36
C VAL A 179 7.16 -8.58 10.86
N ARG A 180 8.19 -8.38 11.63
CA ARG A 180 8.13 -8.14 13.06
C ARG A 180 8.66 -6.74 13.30
N LEU A 181 7.82 -5.90 13.87
CA LEU A 181 8.21 -4.55 14.24
C LEU A 181 8.96 -4.62 15.57
N GLY A 182 10.08 -3.91 15.68
CA GLY A 182 10.79 -3.74 16.95
C GLY A 182 9.81 -3.12 17.95
N GLY A 183 9.77 -3.63 19.18
CA GLY A 183 9.05 -2.96 20.25
C GLY A 183 9.59 -1.53 20.38
N GLU A 184 8.71 -0.62 20.80
CA GLU A 184 8.97 0.80 21.06
C GLU A 184 10.41 1.01 21.57
N ALA A 185 11.19 1.80 20.83
CA ALA A 185 12.52 2.19 21.29
C ALA A 185 12.33 2.80 22.70
N PRO A 186 13.17 2.45 23.69
CA PRO A 186 13.04 3.03 25.01
C PRO A 186 13.08 4.55 24.84
N THR A 187 11.98 5.21 25.19
CA THR A 187 11.93 6.65 25.36
C THR A 187 13.09 7.03 26.28
N GLY A 188 14.08 7.69 25.69
CA GLY A 188 15.26 8.16 26.42
C GLY A 188 14.86 9.22 27.43
N GLU A 189 14.42 8.77 28.61
CA GLU A 189 14.19 9.55 29.79
C GLU A 189 14.98 8.90 30.92
N ASP A 190 16.30 9.00 30.80
CA ASP A 190 17.23 8.95 31.97
C ASP A 190 18.67 9.35 31.54
N ALA A 191 18.84 10.57 31.04
CA ALA A 191 20.14 11.21 30.96
C ALA A 191 20.13 12.48 31.82
N GLY A 192 19.93 12.29 33.13
CA GLY A 192 19.91 13.42 34.08
C GLY A 192 19.96 12.98 35.52
N ARG A 193 21.13 12.44 35.94
CA ARG A 193 21.56 12.50 37.34
C ARG A 193 23.07 12.38 37.44
#